data_5714588f2b4794d0d63dfe156b1de6d7
#
_entry.id   5714588f2b4794d0d63dfe156b1de6d7
#
_cell.length_a   1.000
_cell.length_b   1.000
_cell.length_c   1.000
_cell.angle_alpha   90.00
_cell.angle_beta   90.00
_cell.angle_gamma   90.00
#
_symmetry.space_group_name_H-M   'P 1'
#
loop_
_entity.id
_entity.type
_entity.pdbx_description
1 polymer ?
#
loop_
_entity_poly.entity_id
_entity_poly.type
_entity_poly.pdbx_seq_one_letter_code
_entity_poly.pdbx_strand_id
1 'polypeptide(L)'
;MKYTKQVERWGIFEFSCSGRTEGNPFVDYNIQARFQSKSESKTVNGFYDGNGIYKVYFMPSFEEKYVFEVNGTFSNKTYSGEFTTIAPEKENHGPVKVSDTFHFSYTDGKPYYCVGTTCYVWHLQSDELIHTTLATLKNSPFNKIRFCIFPKHYAYNLGEPRSYPYEGTPMDSSVLTKENFMEYTGKTEGNNWDYMRFNPEYFRHIEYCITKLMQMGIEADLILMHPYDRWGFSCMSEQQDELYLQYVTSRFSAFRNVWWALANEYDLMPKSMDVWERYAEIIMKNDPYNHLRSIHNCITFYDHTKPWITHCSIQRQDLYKSAELVNEWRERYKKPIVLDEMAYEGNIQYGWGNITAQELVRRFWEATCRGGYGGHGETYICNENILWWSHGGILRGESCDRIAFIRKIIEQVPNQKLSPQISSWDDVCGVAENAGGAKCYIFYYSFMRPSCREYYFDDDTEYSVEVIDTWNMTIDNIGRFCGKFSVPLPSRQYMAVRIVKTGNKVRN
;
A
#
# COMPACT_ATOMS: atom_id res chain seq x y z
N MET A 1 -14.08 -32.94 1.11
CA MET A 1 -14.10 -31.74 1.97
C MET A 1 -12.89 -31.75 2.89
N LYS A 2 -12.13 -30.67 2.91
CA LYS A 2 -11.04 -30.38 3.86
C LYS A 2 -11.25 -28.97 4.41
N TYR A 3 -10.86 -28.72 5.64
CA TYR A 3 -10.90 -27.37 6.22
C TYR A 3 -9.98 -27.25 7.43
N THR A 4 -9.58 -26.00 7.74
CA THR A 4 -8.75 -25.63 8.88
C THR A 4 -9.53 -25.85 10.20
N LYS A 5 -8.98 -26.60 11.16
CA LYS A 5 -9.63 -26.91 12.45
C LYS A 5 -9.34 -25.86 13.51
N GLN A 6 -8.21 -25.16 13.40
CA GLN A 6 -7.77 -24.12 14.29
C GLN A 6 -7.06 -23.04 13.51
N VAL A 7 -7.35 -21.79 13.79
CA VAL A 7 -6.73 -20.61 13.13
C VAL A 7 -6.58 -19.50 14.16
N GLU A 8 -5.56 -18.67 14.02
CA GLU A 8 -5.44 -17.47 14.85
C GLU A 8 -6.46 -16.39 14.43
N ARG A 9 -6.84 -15.52 15.34
CA ARG A 9 -7.61 -14.31 15.02
C ARG A 9 -6.87 -13.50 13.96
N TRP A 10 -7.60 -13.07 12.90
CA TRP A 10 -7.05 -12.44 11.70
C TRP A 10 -6.09 -13.30 10.87
N GLY A 11 -6.08 -14.63 11.13
CA GLY A 11 -5.48 -15.60 10.23
C GLY A 11 -6.47 -16.08 9.18
N ILE A 12 -6.06 -16.99 8.32
CA ILE A 12 -6.89 -17.48 7.19
C ILE A 12 -7.42 -18.88 7.53
N PHE A 13 -8.74 -18.99 7.68
CA PHE A 13 -9.44 -20.25 7.61
C PHE A 13 -9.61 -20.63 6.14
N GLU A 14 -9.24 -21.86 5.78
CA GLU A 14 -9.45 -22.40 4.45
C GLU A 14 -10.44 -23.56 4.49
N PHE A 15 -11.43 -23.52 3.61
CA PHE A 15 -12.28 -24.65 3.24
C PHE A 15 -12.04 -25.01 1.79
N SER A 16 -12.01 -26.32 1.48
CA SER A 16 -11.94 -26.81 0.11
C SER A 16 -12.74 -28.08 -0.10
N CYS A 17 -13.34 -28.21 -1.28
CA CYS A 17 -14.07 -29.40 -1.70
C CYS A 17 -14.09 -29.53 -3.23
N SER A 18 -14.42 -30.75 -3.70
CA SER A 18 -14.69 -30.96 -5.13
C SER A 18 -16.15 -30.56 -5.47
N GLY A 19 -16.36 -30.05 -6.67
CA GLY A 19 -17.65 -29.65 -7.20
C GLY A 19 -17.76 -29.90 -8.70
N ARG A 20 -18.75 -29.28 -9.31
CA ARG A 20 -19.07 -29.39 -10.75
C ARG A 20 -17.94 -28.82 -11.62
N THR A 21 -17.75 -29.45 -12.78
CA THR A 21 -16.70 -29.08 -13.76
C THR A 21 -17.24 -28.86 -15.17
N GLU A 22 -18.54 -29.12 -15.38
CA GLU A 22 -19.20 -28.94 -16.67
C GLU A 22 -19.30 -27.44 -17.01
N GLY A 23 -19.23 -27.11 -18.29
CA GLY A 23 -19.35 -25.73 -18.75
C GLY A 23 -18.14 -24.86 -18.38
N ASN A 24 -18.40 -23.68 -17.83
CA ASN A 24 -17.37 -22.77 -17.30
C ASN A 24 -17.50 -22.60 -15.79
N PRO A 25 -16.78 -23.33 -14.96
CA PRO A 25 -16.93 -23.27 -13.51
C PRO A 25 -16.70 -21.89 -12.88
N PHE A 26 -15.99 -21.01 -13.54
CA PHE A 26 -15.79 -19.63 -13.07
C PHE A 26 -17.03 -18.75 -13.17
N VAL A 27 -17.98 -19.12 -14.03
CA VAL A 27 -19.19 -18.33 -14.36
C VAL A 27 -20.47 -19.07 -13.97
N ASP A 28 -20.53 -20.38 -14.29
CA ASP A 28 -21.78 -21.15 -14.20
C ASP A 28 -22.11 -21.56 -12.76
N TYR A 29 -21.11 -21.54 -11.86
CA TYR A 29 -21.29 -22.01 -10.50
C TYR A 29 -20.78 -21.01 -9.47
N ASN A 30 -21.56 -20.85 -8.41
CA ASN A 30 -21.16 -20.08 -7.24
C ASN A 30 -20.91 -20.98 -6.04
N ILE A 31 -20.10 -20.47 -5.10
CA ILE A 31 -19.88 -21.03 -3.78
C ILE A 31 -19.89 -19.89 -2.77
N GLN A 32 -20.56 -20.09 -1.65
CA GLN A 32 -20.69 -19.12 -0.57
C GLN A 32 -20.62 -19.86 0.77
N ALA A 33 -20.06 -19.22 1.78
CA ALA A 33 -20.06 -19.74 3.14
C ALA A 33 -20.57 -18.69 4.13
N ARG A 34 -21.43 -19.15 5.05
CA ARG A 34 -21.81 -18.38 6.23
C ARG A 34 -21.04 -18.88 7.44
N PHE A 35 -20.38 -17.97 8.10
CA PHE A 35 -19.65 -18.20 9.37
C PHE A 35 -20.38 -17.55 10.52
N GLN A 36 -20.48 -18.24 11.65
CA GLN A 36 -21.16 -17.72 12.83
C GLN A 36 -20.42 -18.14 14.09
N SER A 37 -20.19 -17.15 14.96
CA SER A 37 -19.76 -17.32 16.34
C SER A 37 -20.73 -16.59 17.28
N LYS A 38 -20.38 -16.45 18.57
CA LYS A 38 -21.16 -15.65 19.51
C LYS A 38 -21.17 -14.17 19.14
N SER A 39 -20.04 -13.66 18.65
CA SER A 39 -19.81 -12.21 18.41
C SER A 39 -19.83 -11.81 16.94
N GLU A 40 -19.80 -12.77 16.01
CA GLU A 40 -19.69 -12.48 14.57
C GLU A 40 -20.61 -13.39 13.74
N SER A 41 -21.27 -12.79 12.73
CA SER A 41 -21.94 -13.52 11.66
C SER A 41 -21.57 -12.87 10.34
N LYS A 42 -20.86 -13.62 9.47
CA LYS A 42 -20.44 -13.16 8.15
C LYS A 42 -20.73 -14.17 7.07
N THR A 43 -21.08 -13.67 5.90
CA THR A 43 -21.17 -14.45 4.69
C THR A 43 -20.05 -14.02 3.77
N VAL A 44 -19.32 -14.97 3.20
CA VAL A 44 -18.21 -14.72 2.27
C VAL A 44 -18.41 -15.54 1.00
N ASN A 45 -18.02 -14.97 -0.11
CA ASN A 45 -17.97 -15.69 -1.37
C ASN A 45 -16.68 -16.52 -1.45
N GLY A 46 -16.80 -17.71 -2.04
CA GLY A 46 -15.64 -18.50 -2.42
C GLY A 46 -15.36 -18.39 -3.92
N PHE A 47 -14.49 -19.25 -4.40
CA PHE A 47 -14.02 -19.25 -5.78
C PHE A 47 -13.69 -20.65 -6.28
N TYR A 48 -13.69 -20.80 -7.59
CA TYR A 48 -13.17 -21.99 -8.26
C TYR A 48 -11.64 -21.88 -8.39
N ASP A 49 -10.91 -22.92 -7.92
CA ASP A 49 -9.46 -22.95 -7.91
C ASP A 49 -8.86 -23.91 -8.94
N GLY A 50 -9.65 -24.30 -9.97
CA GLY A 50 -9.23 -25.24 -11.01
C GLY A 50 -9.40 -26.71 -10.60
N ASN A 51 -9.31 -27.61 -11.59
CA ASN A 51 -9.34 -29.05 -11.39
C ASN A 51 -10.53 -29.57 -10.55
N GLY A 52 -11.70 -28.93 -10.70
CA GLY A 52 -12.91 -29.28 -9.95
C GLY A 52 -12.87 -28.90 -8.46
N ILE A 53 -11.90 -28.10 -8.02
CA ILE A 53 -11.77 -27.65 -6.63
C ILE A 53 -12.38 -26.29 -6.42
N TYR A 54 -13.22 -26.19 -5.40
CA TYR A 54 -13.80 -24.92 -4.91
C TYR A 54 -13.27 -24.62 -3.52
N LYS A 55 -12.95 -23.36 -3.26
CA LYS A 55 -12.40 -22.88 -2.00
C LYS A 55 -13.21 -21.75 -1.41
N VAL A 56 -13.17 -21.63 -0.09
CA VAL A 56 -13.62 -20.46 0.67
C VAL A 56 -12.52 -20.11 1.66
N TYR A 57 -12.13 -18.83 1.66
CA TYR A 57 -11.25 -18.25 2.67
C TYR A 57 -12.04 -17.35 3.60
N PHE A 58 -11.70 -17.42 4.89
CA PHE A 58 -12.35 -16.58 5.90
C PHE A 58 -11.32 -16.11 6.94
N MET A 59 -11.43 -14.84 7.32
CA MET A 59 -10.61 -14.24 8.36
C MET A 59 -11.47 -13.98 9.61
N PRO A 60 -11.35 -14.79 10.69
CA PRO A 60 -12.13 -14.61 11.92
C PRO A 60 -11.66 -13.37 12.69
N SER A 61 -12.61 -12.62 13.26
CA SER A 61 -12.34 -11.40 14.02
C SER A 61 -12.31 -11.61 15.56
N PHE A 62 -12.75 -12.77 16.04
CA PHE A 62 -12.87 -13.06 17.47
C PHE A 62 -12.26 -14.41 17.84
N GLU A 63 -11.71 -14.51 19.05
CA GLU A 63 -11.15 -15.74 19.63
C GLU A 63 -12.27 -16.60 20.20
N GLU A 64 -13.03 -17.24 19.31
CA GLU A 64 -14.24 -17.99 19.62
C GLU A 64 -14.30 -19.30 18.83
N LYS A 65 -15.27 -20.13 19.15
CA LYS A 65 -15.67 -21.25 18.34
C LYS A 65 -16.62 -20.74 17.25
N TYR A 66 -16.31 -21.06 16.00
CA TYR A 66 -17.14 -20.78 14.83
C TYR A 66 -17.78 -22.04 14.30
N VAL A 67 -19.01 -21.91 13.85
CA VAL A 67 -19.68 -22.87 12.97
C VAL A 67 -19.78 -22.28 11.60
N PHE A 68 -19.70 -23.11 10.57
CA PHE A 68 -19.87 -22.66 9.18
C PHE A 68 -20.78 -23.56 8.38
N GLU A 69 -21.42 -22.98 7.39
CA GLU A 69 -22.19 -23.66 6.37
C GLU A 69 -21.76 -23.15 5.00
N VAL A 70 -21.45 -24.09 4.09
CA VAL A 70 -21.05 -23.81 2.70
C VAL A 70 -22.10 -24.38 1.77
N ASN A 71 -22.61 -23.54 0.88
CA ASN A 71 -23.59 -23.86 -0.13
C ASN A 71 -23.32 -23.13 -1.45
N GLY A 72 -24.13 -23.43 -2.46
CA GLY A 72 -24.04 -22.81 -3.78
C GLY A 72 -24.38 -23.77 -4.89
N THR A 73 -24.37 -23.29 -6.13
CA THR A 73 -24.70 -24.11 -7.31
C THR A 73 -23.59 -25.06 -7.73
N PHE A 74 -22.37 -24.90 -7.17
CA PHE A 74 -21.21 -25.74 -7.44
C PHE A 74 -21.40 -27.20 -7.03
N SER A 75 -22.37 -27.50 -6.16
CA SER A 75 -22.67 -28.83 -5.63
C SER A 75 -24.12 -28.93 -5.20
N ASN A 76 -24.70 -30.15 -5.28
CA ASN A 76 -26.01 -30.43 -4.70
C ASN A 76 -25.96 -30.66 -3.19
N LYS A 77 -24.77 -30.57 -2.56
CA LYS A 77 -24.55 -30.81 -1.13
C LYS A 77 -24.28 -29.52 -0.41
N THR A 78 -24.86 -29.37 0.76
CA THR A 78 -24.45 -28.39 1.75
C THR A 78 -23.37 -29.01 2.64
N TYR A 79 -22.32 -28.25 2.90
CA TYR A 79 -21.24 -28.67 3.80
C TYR A 79 -21.26 -27.83 5.06
N SER A 80 -21.03 -28.46 6.20
CA SER A 80 -20.97 -27.75 7.49
C SER A 80 -19.84 -28.27 8.34
N GLY A 81 -19.45 -27.50 9.32
CA GLY A 81 -18.41 -27.85 10.27
C GLY A 81 -18.19 -26.79 11.33
N GLU A 82 -17.16 -27.00 12.11
CA GLU A 82 -16.76 -26.08 13.17
C GLU A 82 -15.23 -25.98 13.26
N PHE A 83 -14.75 -24.83 13.71
CA PHE A 83 -13.34 -24.59 14.02
C PHE A 83 -13.19 -23.65 15.21
N THR A 84 -11.99 -23.60 15.76
CA THR A 84 -11.67 -22.72 16.89
C THR A 84 -10.69 -21.64 16.47
N THR A 85 -10.98 -20.40 16.85
CA THR A 85 -10.05 -19.30 16.69
C THR A 85 -9.31 -19.05 18.00
N ILE A 86 -7.99 -19.02 17.91
CA ILE A 86 -7.06 -18.78 19.03
C ILE A 86 -6.49 -17.37 18.97
N ALA A 87 -5.80 -16.95 20.04
CA ALA A 87 -5.12 -15.67 20.11
C ALA A 87 -4.15 -15.48 18.92
N PRO A 88 -4.03 -14.27 18.38
CA PRO A 88 -3.09 -13.97 17.30
C PRO A 88 -1.65 -14.08 17.77
N GLU A 89 -0.74 -14.43 16.86
CA GLU A 89 0.70 -14.32 17.11
C GLU A 89 1.09 -12.86 17.39
N LYS A 90 2.23 -12.67 18.06
CA LYS A 90 2.71 -11.35 18.53
C LYS A 90 2.75 -10.29 17.43
N GLU A 91 3.12 -10.67 16.21
CA GLU A 91 3.25 -9.73 15.07
C GLU A 91 1.96 -9.65 14.21
N ASN A 92 0.90 -10.34 14.61
CA ASN A 92 -0.40 -10.26 13.95
C ASN A 92 -1.31 -9.27 14.68
N HIS A 93 -1.41 -8.06 14.15
CA HIS A 93 -2.19 -6.94 14.68
C HIS A 93 -3.56 -6.76 13.98
N GLY A 94 -3.90 -7.69 13.08
CA GLY A 94 -5.07 -7.58 12.21
C GLY A 94 -4.88 -6.59 11.05
N PRO A 95 -5.92 -6.37 10.24
CA PRO A 95 -5.86 -5.43 9.13
C PRO A 95 -5.56 -4.00 9.57
N VAL A 96 -4.86 -3.26 8.72
CA VAL A 96 -4.70 -1.80 8.86
C VAL A 96 -6.01 -1.12 8.49
N LYS A 97 -6.37 -0.09 9.24
CA LYS A 97 -7.56 0.74 9.03
C LYS A 97 -7.25 2.22 9.23
N VAL A 98 -8.14 3.08 8.73
CA VAL A 98 -8.08 4.52 9.01
C VAL A 98 -8.36 4.77 10.50
N SER A 99 -7.56 5.60 11.12
CA SER A 99 -7.75 6.10 12.48
C SER A 99 -7.58 7.61 12.54
N ASP A 100 -8.30 8.26 13.46
CA ASP A 100 -8.24 9.72 13.68
C ASP A 100 -8.38 10.53 12.38
N THR A 101 -9.24 10.08 11.45
CA THR A 101 -9.54 10.69 10.15
C THR A 101 -8.34 10.67 9.18
N PHE A 102 -7.14 10.99 9.62
CA PHE A 102 -5.98 11.30 8.77
C PHE A 102 -4.84 10.29 8.87
N HIS A 103 -4.98 9.28 9.69
CA HIS A 103 -3.90 8.35 10.01
C HIS A 103 -4.35 6.90 9.90
N PHE A 104 -3.41 6.00 10.15
CA PHE A 104 -3.64 4.56 10.14
C PHE A 104 -3.30 3.94 11.48
N SER A 105 -3.98 2.83 11.80
CA SER A 105 -3.64 1.92 12.88
C SER A 105 -4.05 0.50 12.50
N TYR A 106 -3.46 -0.48 13.11
CA TYR A 106 -3.96 -1.84 13.05
C TYR A 106 -5.29 -1.99 13.80
N THR A 107 -5.99 -3.09 13.55
CA THR A 107 -7.31 -3.36 14.17
C THR A 107 -7.23 -3.51 15.69
N ASP A 108 -6.11 -3.98 16.24
CA ASP A 108 -5.86 -4.05 17.69
C ASP A 108 -5.53 -2.69 18.34
N GLY A 109 -5.41 -1.62 17.54
CA GLY A 109 -5.10 -0.28 18.01
C GLY A 109 -3.63 0.09 17.98
N LYS A 110 -2.72 -0.82 17.63
CA LYS A 110 -1.30 -0.51 17.44
C LYS A 110 -1.14 0.53 16.32
N PRO A 111 -0.34 1.60 16.51
CA PRO A 111 -0.09 2.58 15.46
C PRO A 111 0.54 1.96 14.22
N TYR A 112 0.18 2.47 13.06
CA TYR A 112 0.78 2.11 11.77
C TYR A 112 1.23 3.37 11.04
N TYR A 113 2.54 3.60 11.02
CA TYR A 113 3.15 4.65 10.20
C TYR A 113 3.50 4.08 8.84
N CYS A 114 2.74 4.44 7.81
CA CYS A 114 2.88 3.92 6.46
C CYS A 114 4.18 4.42 5.80
N VAL A 115 5.05 3.49 5.41
CA VAL A 115 6.24 3.74 4.59
C VAL A 115 6.17 2.82 3.38
N GLY A 116 5.67 3.35 2.27
CA GLY A 116 5.42 2.59 1.05
C GLY A 116 6.61 2.54 0.10
N THR A 117 6.65 1.49 -0.72
CA THR A 117 7.49 1.43 -1.93
C THR A 117 6.68 0.88 -3.11
N THR A 118 7.00 1.33 -4.33
CA THR A 118 6.38 0.83 -5.55
C THR A 118 7.31 -0.16 -6.24
N CYS A 119 6.76 -1.32 -6.58
CA CYS A 119 7.46 -2.35 -7.32
C CYS A 119 6.45 -3.15 -8.17
N TYR A 120 6.13 -2.65 -9.35
CA TYR A 120 4.91 -2.98 -10.08
C TYR A 120 4.71 -4.44 -10.41
N VAL A 121 5.76 -5.17 -10.85
CA VAL A 121 5.61 -6.56 -11.30
C VAL A 121 6.69 -7.49 -10.71
N TRP A 122 7.16 -7.20 -9.50
CA TRP A 122 8.17 -7.99 -8.81
C TRP A 122 7.79 -9.47 -8.65
N HIS A 123 6.50 -9.73 -8.43
CA HIS A 123 5.95 -11.06 -8.22
C HIS A 123 5.83 -11.87 -9.53
N LEU A 124 5.93 -11.24 -10.70
CA LEU A 124 5.87 -11.91 -12.01
C LEU A 124 7.26 -12.21 -12.59
N GLN A 125 8.30 -12.02 -11.81
CA GLN A 125 9.69 -12.30 -12.17
C GLN A 125 10.09 -13.76 -11.91
N SER A 126 11.35 -14.09 -12.18
CA SER A 126 11.92 -15.40 -11.81
C SER A 126 11.91 -15.62 -10.30
N ASP A 127 11.88 -16.87 -9.86
CA ASP A 127 11.90 -17.20 -8.43
C ASP A 127 13.15 -16.62 -7.73
N GLU A 128 14.29 -16.58 -8.40
CA GLU A 128 15.53 -15.98 -7.88
C GLU A 128 15.36 -14.47 -7.62
N LEU A 129 14.77 -13.74 -8.58
CA LEU A 129 14.56 -12.31 -8.44
C LEU A 129 13.48 -11.98 -7.38
N ILE A 130 12.43 -12.79 -7.29
CA ILE A 130 11.42 -12.71 -6.23
C ILE A 130 12.06 -12.91 -4.85
N HIS A 131 12.90 -13.92 -4.68
CA HIS A 131 13.60 -14.16 -3.41
C HIS A 131 14.55 -13.02 -3.06
N THR A 132 15.27 -12.47 -4.04
CA THR A 132 16.12 -11.30 -3.85
C THR A 132 15.30 -10.08 -3.41
N THR A 133 14.16 -9.85 -4.05
CA THR A 133 13.23 -8.75 -3.68
C THR A 133 12.72 -8.90 -2.25
N LEU A 134 12.28 -10.09 -1.86
CA LEU A 134 11.84 -10.38 -0.49
C LEU A 134 12.96 -10.18 0.54
N ALA A 135 14.19 -10.59 0.21
CA ALA A 135 15.35 -10.36 1.08
C ALA A 135 15.67 -8.87 1.23
N THR A 136 15.57 -8.10 0.16
CA THR A 136 15.75 -6.63 0.17
C THR A 136 14.65 -5.97 1.01
N LEU A 137 13.39 -6.33 0.82
CA LEU A 137 12.26 -5.82 1.61
C LEU A 137 12.42 -6.09 3.10
N LYS A 138 12.88 -7.28 3.47
CA LYS A 138 13.10 -7.66 4.88
C LYS A 138 14.10 -6.75 5.60
N ASN A 139 15.07 -6.20 4.88
CA ASN A 139 16.13 -5.34 5.40
C ASN A 139 15.87 -3.85 5.12
N SER A 140 14.70 -3.50 4.60
CA SER A 140 14.30 -2.13 4.26
C SER A 140 13.30 -1.56 5.29
N PRO A 141 13.05 -0.25 5.28
CA PRO A 141 12.05 0.38 6.14
C PRO A 141 10.61 0.18 5.65
N PHE A 142 10.38 -0.43 4.51
CA PHE A 142 9.07 -0.46 3.87
C PHE A 142 8.14 -1.45 4.57
N ASN A 143 6.95 -0.97 4.92
CA ASN A 143 5.87 -1.77 5.49
C ASN A 143 4.62 -1.79 4.59
N LYS A 144 4.72 -1.24 3.39
CA LYS A 144 3.72 -1.32 2.31
C LYS A 144 4.44 -1.46 0.97
N ILE A 145 4.00 -2.38 0.13
CA ILE A 145 4.44 -2.48 -1.27
C ILE A 145 3.25 -2.39 -2.21
N ARG A 146 3.36 -1.53 -3.21
CA ARG A 146 2.35 -1.31 -4.24
C ARG A 146 2.74 -2.04 -5.52
N PHE A 147 1.86 -2.93 -6.01
CA PHE A 147 2.12 -3.73 -7.19
C PHE A 147 0.85 -4.13 -7.95
N CYS A 148 0.98 -4.40 -9.25
CA CYS A 148 -0.12 -4.72 -10.14
C CYS A 148 -0.55 -6.19 -10.01
N ILE A 149 -1.85 -6.48 -10.12
CA ILE A 149 -2.32 -7.85 -10.32
C ILE A 149 -1.97 -8.29 -11.74
N PHE A 150 -2.28 -7.47 -12.76
CA PHE A 150 -1.93 -7.77 -14.15
C PHE A 150 -0.46 -7.45 -14.48
N PRO A 151 0.16 -8.13 -15.45
CA PRO A 151 1.47 -7.75 -15.96
C PRO A 151 1.45 -6.34 -16.53
N LYS A 152 2.58 -5.62 -16.44
CA LYS A 152 2.73 -4.25 -16.90
C LYS A 152 3.69 -4.17 -18.07
N HIS A 153 3.27 -3.50 -19.14
CA HIS A 153 4.08 -3.22 -20.32
C HIS A 153 4.58 -1.76 -20.31
N TYR A 154 5.88 -1.57 -20.39
CA TYR A 154 6.49 -0.23 -20.45
C TYR A 154 7.92 -0.31 -20.98
N ALA A 155 8.54 0.84 -21.34
CA ALA A 155 9.91 0.91 -21.87
C ALA A 155 10.99 0.20 -21.03
N TYR A 156 10.76 0.12 -19.73
CA TYR A 156 11.63 -0.57 -18.76
C TYR A 156 11.07 -1.91 -18.29
N ASN A 157 10.05 -2.45 -18.95
CA ASN A 157 9.42 -3.72 -18.66
C ASN A 157 8.82 -4.32 -19.92
N LEU A 158 9.68 -4.82 -20.81
CA LEU A 158 9.33 -5.39 -22.12
C LEU A 158 9.15 -6.90 -22.09
N GLY A 159 9.67 -7.57 -21.06
CA GLY A 159 9.64 -9.02 -20.93
C GLY A 159 8.24 -9.60 -20.78
N GLU A 160 8.11 -10.88 -21.13
CA GLU A 160 6.90 -11.64 -20.82
C GLU A 160 6.87 -11.99 -19.31
N PRO A 161 5.68 -11.96 -18.68
CA PRO A 161 5.53 -12.41 -17.30
C PRO A 161 5.73 -13.92 -17.22
N ARG A 162 6.00 -14.44 -16.03
CA ARG A 162 6.16 -15.90 -15.81
C ARG A 162 4.90 -16.72 -16.13
N SER A 163 3.73 -16.10 -16.07
CA SER A 163 2.43 -16.70 -16.38
C SER A 163 1.39 -15.60 -16.57
N TYR A 164 0.21 -15.98 -17.04
CA TYR A 164 -0.88 -15.05 -17.36
C TYR A 164 -2.14 -15.35 -16.55
N PRO A 165 -3.00 -14.33 -16.30
CA PRO A 165 -4.19 -14.46 -15.46
C PRO A 165 -5.33 -15.26 -16.08
N TYR A 166 -5.32 -15.45 -17.40
CA TYR A 166 -6.36 -16.14 -18.16
C TYR A 166 -5.81 -17.31 -18.98
N GLU A 167 -6.69 -18.24 -19.36
CA GLU A 167 -6.38 -19.28 -20.34
C GLU A 167 -6.26 -18.66 -21.74
N GLY A 168 -5.22 -19.07 -22.48
CA GLY A 168 -4.96 -18.59 -23.83
C GLY A 168 -3.50 -18.31 -24.11
N THR A 169 -3.24 -17.43 -25.09
CA THR A 169 -1.89 -17.10 -25.56
C THR A 169 -1.75 -15.59 -25.81
N PRO A 170 -0.57 -14.99 -25.50
CA PRO A 170 -0.27 -13.63 -25.82
C PRO A 170 -0.04 -13.44 -27.31
N MET A 171 -0.10 -12.18 -27.76
CA MET A 171 0.38 -11.76 -29.07
C MET A 171 1.87 -12.06 -29.25
N ASP A 172 2.32 -12.20 -30.51
CA ASP A 172 3.74 -12.30 -30.82
C ASP A 172 4.44 -10.96 -30.49
N SER A 173 5.42 -11.03 -29.62
CA SER A 173 6.26 -9.89 -29.20
C SER A 173 7.73 -10.07 -29.58
N SER A 174 8.06 -10.96 -30.50
CA SER A 174 9.44 -11.27 -30.89
C SER A 174 10.22 -10.10 -31.47
N VAL A 175 9.53 -9.10 -32.05
CA VAL A 175 10.13 -7.87 -32.61
C VAL A 175 9.95 -6.63 -31.70
N LEU A 176 9.50 -6.84 -30.46
CA LEU A 176 9.34 -5.77 -29.49
C LEU A 176 10.70 -5.24 -29.03
N THR A 177 10.87 -3.92 -29.05
CA THR A 177 12.07 -3.21 -28.58
C THR A 177 11.69 -1.98 -27.76
N LYS A 178 12.69 -1.32 -27.16
CA LYS A 178 12.48 -0.05 -26.45
C LYS A 178 12.02 1.09 -27.38
N GLU A 179 12.37 1.03 -28.65
CA GLU A 179 12.03 2.06 -29.63
C GLU A 179 10.59 1.95 -30.11
N ASN A 180 10.07 0.71 -30.21
CA ASN A 180 8.72 0.47 -30.73
C ASN A 180 7.68 0.07 -29.67
N PHE A 181 8.02 0.08 -28.37
CA PHE A 181 7.14 -0.43 -27.31
C PHE A 181 5.77 0.28 -27.25
N MET A 182 5.73 1.56 -27.61
CA MET A 182 4.47 2.33 -27.63
C MET A 182 3.49 1.81 -28.67
N GLU A 183 3.97 1.17 -29.74
CA GLU A 183 3.11 0.58 -30.77
C GLU A 183 2.35 -0.64 -30.27
N TYR A 184 2.79 -1.25 -29.16
CA TYR A 184 2.17 -2.39 -28.50
C TYR A 184 1.22 -1.98 -27.36
N THR A 185 1.35 -0.75 -26.86
CA THR A 185 0.54 -0.28 -25.72
C THR A 185 -0.94 -0.18 -26.11
N GLY A 186 -1.80 -0.80 -25.32
CA GLY A 186 -3.27 -0.80 -25.53
C GLY A 186 -3.73 -1.67 -26.70
N LYS A 187 -2.84 -2.46 -27.33
CA LYS A 187 -3.23 -3.40 -28.37
C LYS A 187 -3.95 -4.62 -27.79
N THR A 188 -5.01 -5.02 -28.46
CA THR A 188 -5.74 -6.27 -28.19
C THR A 188 -5.51 -7.31 -29.28
N GLU A 189 -5.18 -6.85 -30.50
CA GLU A 189 -4.98 -7.69 -31.68
C GLU A 189 -3.82 -8.67 -31.51
N GLY A 190 -4.02 -9.91 -31.91
CA GLY A 190 -3.03 -10.98 -31.77
C GLY A 190 -3.04 -11.71 -30.43
N ASN A 191 -3.69 -11.16 -29.42
CA ASN A 191 -3.94 -11.87 -28.17
C ASN A 191 -5.16 -12.79 -28.29
N ASN A 192 -5.08 -13.98 -27.71
CA ASN A 192 -6.14 -14.98 -27.76
C ASN A 192 -6.43 -15.50 -26.35
N TRP A 193 -7.13 -14.69 -25.55
CA TRP A 193 -7.51 -15.01 -24.18
C TRP A 193 -8.99 -15.37 -24.08
N ASP A 194 -9.32 -16.38 -23.26
CA ASP A 194 -10.66 -16.54 -22.72
C ASP A 194 -10.77 -15.75 -21.41
N TYR A 195 -11.17 -14.50 -21.48
CA TYR A 195 -11.33 -13.62 -20.31
C TYR A 195 -12.39 -14.10 -19.30
N MET A 196 -13.15 -15.16 -19.62
CA MET A 196 -14.11 -15.77 -18.71
C MET A 196 -13.51 -17.02 -18.01
N ARG A 197 -12.26 -17.39 -18.30
CA ARG A 197 -11.55 -18.53 -17.71
C ARG A 197 -10.22 -18.08 -17.12
N PHE A 198 -10.20 -18.00 -15.79
CA PHE A 198 -8.97 -17.63 -15.07
C PHE A 198 -7.97 -18.78 -15.11
N ASN A 199 -6.68 -18.44 -14.97
CA ASN A 199 -5.60 -19.37 -14.67
C ASN A 199 -5.38 -19.43 -13.14
N PRO A 200 -5.86 -20.45 -12.42
CA PRO A 200 -5.74 -20.52 -10.96
C PRO A 200 -4.30 -20.54 -10.45
N GLU A 201 -3.34 -21.04 -11.26
CA GLU A 201 -1.93 -21.07 -10.88
C GLU A 201 -1.32 -19.69 -10.78
N TYR A 202 -1.71 -18.78 -11.68
CA TYR A 202 -1.33 -17.37 -11.61
C TYR A 202 -1.75 -16.75 -10.28
N PHE A 203 -3.00 -16.95 -9.88
CA PHE A 203 -3.53 -16.38 -8.64
C PHE A 203 -3.00 -17.08 -7.39
N ARG A 204 -2.72 -18.39 -7.42
CA ARG A 204 -2.03 -19.09 -6.32
C ARG A 204 -0.61 -18.54 -6.10
N HIS A 205 0.07 -18.15 -7.17
CA HIS A 205 1.37 -17.51 -7.06
C HIS A 205 1.27 -16.12 -6.39
N ILE A 206 0.24 -15.33 -6.72
CA ILE A 206 -0.03 -14.05 -6.04
C ILE A 206 -0.35 -14.28 -4.56
N GLU A 207 -1.17 -15.29 -4.21
CA GLU A 207 -1.42 -15.67 -2.80
C GLU A 207 -0.11 -15.98 -2.05
N TYR A 208 0.79 -16.72 -2.69
CA TYR A 208 2.11 -16.99 -2.12
C TYR A 208 2.88 -15.70 -1.84
N CYS A 209 2.92 -14.76 -2.78
CA CYS A 209 3.60 -13.47 -2.62
C CYS A 209 2.96 -12.62 -1.50
N ILE A 210 1.62 -12.50 -1.47
CA ILE A 210 0.88 -11.79 -0.40
C ILE A 210 1.18 -12.43 0.97
N THR A 211 1.21 -13.77 1.04
CA THR A 211 1.54 -14.49 2.28
C THR A 211 2.96 -14.20 2.75
N LYS A 212 3.94 -14.13 1.83
CA LYS A 212 5.32 -13.76 2.19
C LYS A 212 5.42 -12.34 2.73
N LEU A 213 4.73 -11.40 2.12
CA LEU A 213 4.62 -10.02 2.62
C LEU A 213 3.97 -9.99 4.00
N MET A 214 2.85 -10.71 4.18
CA MET A 214 2.13 -10.80 5.46
C MET A 214 3.02 -11.33 6.59
N GLN A 215 3.85 -12.35 6.32
CA GLN A 215 4.81 -12.90 7.27
C GLN A 215 5.92 -11.93 7.67
N MET A 216 6.19 -10.92 6.83
CA MET A 216 7.17 -9.86 7.09
C MET A 216 6.54 -8.58 7.68
N GLY A 217 5.22 -8.56 7.91
CA GLY A 217 4.51 -7.36 8.37
C GLY A 217 4.42 -6.27 7.30
N ILE A 218 4.37 -6.64 6.03
CA ILE A 218 4.27 -5.73 4.89
C ILE A 218 2.87 -5.81 4.27
N GLU A 219 2.24 -4.65 4.12
CA GLU A 219 0.94 -4.52 3.45
C GLU A 219 1.11 -4.67 1.93
N ALA A 220 0.21 -5.43 1.32
CA ALA A 220 0.11 -5.65 -0.11
C ALA A 220 -0.93 -4.69 -0.71
N ASP A 221 -0.49 -3.59 -1.28
CA ASP A 221 -1.34 -2.61 -1.95
C ASP A 221 -1.54 -3.03 -3.41
N LEU A 222 -2.63 -3.76 -3.66
CA LEU A 222 -2.91 -4.45 -4.92
C LEU A 222 -3.55 -3.50 -5.93
N ILE A 223 -2.82 -3.18 -6.99
CA ILE A 223 -3.35 -2.44 -8.14
C ILE A 223 -4.16 -3.42 -8.99
N LEU A 224 -5.47 -3.22 -9.02
CA LEU A 224 -6.39 -4.11 -9.73
C LEU A 224 -6.38 -3.85 -11.24
N MET A 225 -6.28 -2.59 -11.66
CA MET A 225 -6.29 -2.18 -13.07
C MET A 225 -5.26 -1.10 -13.37
N HIS A 226 -4.75 -1.06 -14.60
CA HIS A 226 -3.82 -0.03 -15.08
C HIS A 226 -3.80 0.04 -16.62
N PRO A 227 -3.38 1.18 -17.24
CA PRO A 227 -3.38 1.37 -18.70
C PRO A 227 -2.17 0.74 -19.41
N TYR A 228 -1.13 0.33 -18.69
CA TYR A 228 0.15 -0.11 -19.24
C TYR A 228 0.12 -1.58 -19.66
N ASP A 229 -0.51 -1.85 -20.79
CA ASP A 229 -0.90 -3.19 -21.19
C ASP A 229 -0.66 -3.42 -22.68
N ARG A 230 -0.29 -4.64 -23.06
CA ARG A 230 -0.21 -5.11 -24.45
C ARG A 230 -0.92 -6.44 -24.65
N TRP A 231 -1.49 -6.96 -23.57
CA TRP A 231 -2.19 -8.25 -23.58
C TRP A 231 -3.70 -8.12 -23.66
N GLY A 232 -4.24 -6.89 -23.66
CA GLY A 232 -5.66 -6.61 -23.77
C GLY A 232 -6.41 -6.60 -22.44
N PHE A 233 -5.75 -6.77 -21.29
CA PHE A 233 -6.40 -6.80 -19.98
C PHE A 233 -6.99 -5.43 -19.57
N SER A 234 -6.40 -4.33 -20.04
CA SER A 234 -6.94 -2.98 -19.84
C SER A 234 -8.17 -2.65 -20.68
N CYS A 235 -8.43 -3.47 -21.71
CA CYS A 235 -9.50 -3.28 -22.69
C CYS A 235 -10.64 -4.29 -22.55
N MET A 236 -10.67 -5.06 -21.49
CA MET A 236 -11.76 -6.00 -21.21
C MET A 236 -13.11 -5.29 -21.13
N SER A 237 -14.18 -6.00 -21.52
CA SER A 237 -15.55 -5.50 -21.35
C SER A 237 -15.89 -5.35 -19.87
N GLU A 238 -16.90 -4.53 -19.57
CA GLU A 238 -17.38 -4.33 -18.20
C GLU A 238 -17.77 -5.65 -17.52
N GLN A 239 -18.42 -6.57 -18.25
CA GLN A 239 -18.78 -7.89 -17.71
C GLN A 239 -17.54 -8.72 -17.33
N GLN A 240 -16.49 -8.66 -18.13
CA GLN A 240 -15.22 -9.36 -17.85
C GLN A 240 -14.49 -8.73 -16.66
N ASP A 241 -14.46 -7.41 -16.60
CA ASP A 241 -13.92 -6.68 -15.45
C ASP A 241 -14.67 -7.00 -14.14
N GLU A 242 -16.00 -7.03 -14.19
CA GLU A 242 -16.82 -7.35 -13.03
C GLU A 242 -16.57 -8.77 -12.51
N LEU A 243 -16.49 -9.75 -13.43
CA LEU A 243 -16.13 -11.13 -13.08
C LEU A 243 -14.73 -11.20 -12.45
N TYR A 244 -13.76 -10.50 -13.03
CA TYR A 244 -12.40 -10.40 -12.51
C TYR A 244 -12.39 -9.82 -11.09
N LEU A 245 -13.04 -8.69 -10.87
CA LEU A 245 -13.09 -8.05 -9.55
C LEU A 245 -13.75 -8.94 -8.50
N GLN A 246 -14.83 -9.64 -8.86
CA GLN A 246 -15.49 -10.61 -7.97
C GLN A 246 -14.54 -11.76 -7.62
N TYR A 247 -13.86 -12.32 -8.60
CA TYR A 247 -12.93 -13.44 -8.40
C TYR A 247 -11.75 -13.06 -7.51
N VAL A 248 -11.09 -11.95 -7.81
CA VAL A 248 -9.92 -11.44 -7.07
C VAL A 248 -10.30 -11.09 -5.63
N THR A 249 -11.42 -10.40 -5.44
CA THR A 249 -11.88 -10.00 -4.11
C THR A 249 -12.27 -11.22 -3.28
N SER A 250 -13.01 -12.17 -3.85
CA SER A 250 -13.37 -13.42 -3.16
C SER A 250 -12.14 -14.24 -2.75
N ARG A 251 -11.07 -14.15 -3.53
CA ARG A 251 -9.84 -14.91 -3.30
C ARG A 251 -8.91 -14.24 -2.28
N PHE A 252 -8.76 -12.92 -2.31
CA PHE A 252 -7.74 -12.22 -1.52
C PHE A 252 -8.27 -11.48 -0.29
N SER A 253 -9.58 -11.29 -0.14
CA SER A 253 -10.11 -10.50 0.98
C SER A 253 -9.85 -11.09 2.36
N ALA A 254 -9.59 -12.40 2.49
CA ALA A 254 -9.25 -13.00 3.78
C ALA A 254 -7.79 -12.76 4.22
N PHE A 255 -6.96 -12.15 3.39
CA PHE A 255 -5.59 -11.76 3.75
C PHE A 255 -5.59 -10.42 4.46
N ARG A 256 -5.20 -10.39 5.74
CA ARG A 256 -5.24 -9.18 6.59
C ARG A 256 -4.41 -8.01 6.09
N ASN A 257 -3.40 -8.28 5.27
CA ASN A 257 -2.44 -7.30 4.74
C ASN A 257 -2.77 -6.80 3.33
N VAL A 258 -4.00 -6.98 2.85
CA VAL A 258 -4.40 -6.51 1.52
C VAL A 258 -5.00 -5.10 1.60
N TRP A 259 -4.59 -4.23 0.67
CA TRP A 259 -5.22 -2.97 0.35
C TRP A 259 -5.68 -3.01 -1.11
N TRP A 260 -6.79 -2.36 -1.43
CA TRP A 260 -7.34 -2.33 -2.78
C TRP A 260 -7.05 -0.99 -3.46
N ALA A 261 -6.10 -0.95 -4.39
CA ALA A 261 -5.94 0.16 -5.32
C ALA A 261 -6.73 -0.15 -6.59
N LEU A 262 -7.93 0.45 -6.74
CA LEU A 262 -8.85 0.12 -7.83
C LEU A 262 -8.21 0.29 -9.21
N ALA A 263 -7.44 1.37 -9.40
CA ALA A 263 -6.60 1.55 -10.57
C ALA A 263 -5.35 2.35 -10.26
N ASN A 264 -4.28 2.07 -11.02
CA ASN A 264 -3.17 3.00 -11.22
C ASN A 264 -3.47 3.86 -12.45
N GLU A 265 -3.37 5.19 -12.28
CA GLU A 265 -3.58 6.16 -13.36
C GLU A 265 -4.90 5.93 -14.11
N TYR A 266 -5.99 5.90 -13.34
CA TYR A 266 -7.33 5.61 -13.80
C TYR A 266 -7.75 6.50 -14.99
N ASP A 267 -7.27 7.75 -15.00
CA ASP A 267 -7.57 8.78 -15.98
C ASP A 267 -6.91 8.54 -17.36
N LEU A 268 -6.03 7.57 -17.48
CA LEU A 268 -5.48 7.08 -18.75
C LEU A 268 -6.24 5.86 -19.31
N MET A 269 -7.20 5.31 -18.56
CA MET A 269 -7.99 4.17 -19.00
C MET A 269 -9.30 4.60 -19.66
N PRO A 270 -9.76 3.92 -20.72
CA PRO A 270 -10.99 4.28 -21.46
C PRO A 270 -12.25 3.83 -20.71
N LYS A 271 -12.40 4.22 -19.45
CA LYS A 271 -13.53 3.86 -18.60
C LYS A 271 -14.16 5.13 -18.03
N SER A 272 -15.52 5.19 -18.04
CA SER A 272 -16.25 6.32 -17.49
C SER A 272 -16.23 6.34 -15.95
N MET A 273 -16.58 7.49 -15.38
CA MET A 273 -16.64 7.62 -13.91
C MET A 273 -17.67 6.67 -13.28
N ASP A 274 -18.81 6.45 -13.94
CA ASP A 274 -19.85 5.52 -13.45
C ASP A 274 -19.37 4.07 -13.42
N VAL A 275 -18.47 3.70 -14.33
CA VAL A 275 -17.82 2.38 -14.34
C VAL A 275 -16.93 2.21 -13.12
N TRP A 276 -16.14 3.22 -12.78
CA TRP A 276 -15.28 3.18 -11.58
C TRP A 276 -16.07 3.10 -10.28
N GLU A 277 -17.19 3.85 -10.17
CA GLU A 277 -18.08 3.77 -9.01
C GLU A 277 -18.68 2.35 -8.87
N ARG A 278 -19.15 1.76 -9.96
CA ARG A 278 -19.69 0.40 -9.97
C ARG A 278 -18.63 -0.65 -9.59
N TYR A 279 -17.39 -0.51 -10.05
CA TYR A 279 -16.31 -1.41 -9.68
C TYR A 279 -15.96 -1.31 -8.20
N ALA A 280 -15.97 -0.12 -7.64
CA ALA A 280 -15.81 0.08 -6.21
C ALA A 280 -16.92 -0.59 -5.40
N GLU A 281 -18.18 -0.52 -5.86
CA GLU A 281 -19.33 -1.22 -5.24
C GLU A 281 -19.14 -2.75 -5.25
N ILE A 282 -18.62 -3.31 -6.35
CA ILE A 282 -18.34 -4.74 -6.46
C ILE A 282 -17.28 -5.15 -5.40
N ILE A 283 -16.22 -4.39 -5.27
CA ILE A 283 -15.19 -4.67 -4.25
C ILE A 283 -15.79 -4.60 -2.86
N MET A 284 -16.53 -3.54 -2.52
CA MET A 284 -17.15 -3.38 -1.20
C MET A 284 -18.14 -4.51 -0.88
N LYS A 285 -18.90 -4.98 -1.87
CA LYS A 285 -19.86 -6.07 -1.71
C LYS A 285 -19.18 -7.42 -1.44
N ASN A 286 -18.01 -7.65 -2.04
CA ASN A 286 -17.29 -8.92 -1.97
C ASN A 286 -16.18 -8.95 -0.91
N ASP A 287 -15.83 -7.80 -0.31
CA ASP A 287 -14.87 -7.68 0.79
C ASP A 287 -15.60 -7.45 2.13
N PRO A 288 -15.91 -8.50 2.90
CA PRO A 288 -16.63 -8.37 4.15
C PRO A 288 -15.76 -7.84 5.32
N TYR A 289 -14.49 -7.56 5.09
CA TYR A 289 -13.53 -7.10 6.10
C TYR A 289 -13.27 -5.60 6.02
N ASN A 290 -13.76 -4.94 4.97
CA ASN A 290 -13.66 -3.50 4.76
C ASN A 290 -12.20 -3.01 4.73
N HIS A 291 -11.36 -3.70 3.94
CA HIS A 291 -9.98 -3.30 3.70
C HIS A 291 -9.87 -1.89 3.14
N LEU A 292 -8.69 -1.30 3.25
CA LEU A 292 -8.40 0.02 2.70
C LEU A 292 -8.57 0.04 1.18
N ARG A 293 -9.15 1.14 0.67
CA ARG A 293 -9.48 1.32 -0.75
C ARG A 293 -9.03 2.68 -1.25
N SER A 294 -8.42 2.68 -2.42
CA SER A 294 -7.97 3.89 -3.10
C SER A 294 -8.16 3.79 -4.61
N ILE A 295 -7.96 4.90 -5.28
CA ILE A 295 -7.79 5.00 -6.73
C ILE A 295 -6.73 6.06 -7.01
N HIS A 296 -5.84 5.80 -7.97
CA HIS A 296 -4.66 6.62 -8.21
C HIS A 296 -4.74 7.31 -9.58
N ASN A 297 -4.44 8.60 -9.62
CA ASN A 297 -4.44 9.43 -10.81
C ASN A 297 -3.09 9.48 -11.52
N CYS A 298 -3.08 9.78 -12.83
CA CYS A 298 -1.91 10.32 -13.53
C CYS A 298 -1.89 11.84 -13.46
N ILE A 299 -2.89 12.50 -14.01
CA ILE A 299 -3.01 13.96 -14.11
C ILE A 299 -4.24 14.46 -13.36
N THR A 300 -5.39 13.84 -13.63
CA THR A 300 -6.69 14.28 -13.13
C THR A 300 -7.04 13.58 -11.82
N PHE A 301 -7.13 14.34 -10.75
CA PHE A 301 -7.53 13.80 -9.45
C PHE A 301 -8.95 13.24 -9.51
N TYR A 302 -9.10 12.04 -8.95
CA TYR A 302 -10.42 11.50 -8.66
C TYR A 302 -11.11 12.33 -7.57
N ASP A 303 -12.44 12.23 -7.47
CA ASP A 303 -13.15 12.81 -6.33
C ASP A 303 -12.91 11.95 -5.07
N HIS A 304 -11.82 12.22 -4.36
CA HIS A 304 -11.47 11.50 -3.15
C HIS A 304 -12.43 11.75 -1.97
N THR A 305 -13.45 12.60 -2.12
CA THR A 305 -14.52 12.74 -1.10
C THR A 305 -15.47 11.54 -1.10
N LYS A 306 -15.49 10.73 -2.14
CA LYS A 306 -16.35 9.55 -2.27
C LYS A 306 -16.23 8.63 -1.05
N PRO A 307 -17.37 8.13 -0.49
CA PRO A 307 -17.37 7.33 0.75
C PRO A 307 -16.60 6.01 0.65
N TRP A 308 -16.52 5.41 -0.53
CA TRP A 308 -15.82 4.15 -0.73
C TRP A 308 -14.29 4.29 -0.66
N ILE A 309 -13.74 5.48 -0.92
CA ILE A 309 -12.31 5.77 -0.82
C ILE A 309 -11.96 5.96 0.66
N THR A 310 -11.04 5.17 1.18
CA THR A 310 -10.60 5.24 2.57
C THR A 310 -9.42 6.17 2.77
N HIS A 311 -8.55 6.28 1.78
CA HIS A 311 -7.37 7.15 1.76
C HIS A 311 -7.10 7.65 0.34
N CYS A 312 -6.48 8.79 0.23
CA CYS A 312 -6.10 9.36 -1.06
C CYS A 312 -4.74 8.79 -1.49
N SER A 313 -4.71 8.08 -2.61
CA SER A 313 -3.49 7.69 -3.31
C SER A 313 -3.25 8.72 -4.40
N ILE A 314 -2.17 9.49 -4.29
CA ILE A 314 -1.95 10.68 -5.11
C ILE A 314 -0.62 10.62 -5.84
N GLN A 315 -0.67 10.98 -7.13
CA GLN A 315 0.44 11.40 -7.96
C GLN A 315 0.29 12.86 -8.33
N ARG A 316 1.40 13.60 -8.30
CA ARG A 316 1.49 14.91 -8.88
C ARG A 316 2.76 15.02 -9.70
N GLN A 317 2.61 15.36 -10.96
CA GLN A 317 3.74 15.45 -11.90
C GLN A 317 4.53 16.76 -11.82
N ASP A 318 4.15 17.68 -10.94
CA ASP A 318 4.90 18.92 -10.70
C ASP A 318 6.25 18.59 -10.06
N LEU A 319 7.34 18.90 -10.75
CA LEU A 319 8.70 18.63 -10.30
C LEU A 319 9.11 19.47 -9.08
N TYR A 320 8.44 20.59 -8.83
CA TYR A 320 8.85 21.57 -7.82
C TYR A 320 7.96 21.59 -6.59
N LYS A 321 6.70 21.19 -6.72
CA LYS A 321 5.73 21.24 -5.64
C LYS A 321 4.81 20.02 -5.65
N SER A 322 5.02 19.12 -4.69
CA SER A 322 4.27 17.89 -4.54
C SER A 322 3.88 17.68 -3.06
N ALA A 323 4.82 17.31 -2.22
CA ALA A 323 4.59 17.04 -0.79
C ALA A 323 4.11 18.27 -0.01
N GLU A 324 4.45 19.47 -0.47
CA GLU A 324 4.02 20.77 0.09
C GLU A 324 2.51 20.99 0.05
N LEU A 325 1.78 20.24 -0.80
CA LEU A 325 0.32 20.35 -0.95
C LEU A 325 -0.46 19.41 -0.01
N VAL A 326 0.19 18.61 0.79
CA VAL A 326 -0.47 17.64 1.69
C VAL A 326 -1.48 18.32 2.61
N ASN A 327 -1.19 19.51 3.14
CA ASN A 327 -2.12 20.27 4.00
C ASN A 327 -3.43 20.60 3.25
N GLU A 328 -3.32 21.06 2.00
CA GLU A 328 -4.48 21.42 1.17
C GLU A 328 -5.36 20.21 0.89
N TRP A 329 -4.73 19.06 0.57
CA TRP A 329 -5.45 17.81 0.32
C TRP A 329 -6.09 17.23 1.57
N ARG A 330 -5.41 17.30 2.73
CA ARG A 330 -5.99 16.91 4.02
C ARG A 330 -7.27 17.71 4.31
N GLU A 331 -7.21 19.03 4.16
CA GLU A 331 -8.36 19.92 4.35
C GLU A 331 -9.48 19.61 3.36
N ARG A 332 -9.15 19.38 2.10
CA ARG A 332 -10.12 19.14 1.03
C ARG A 332 -10.84 17.79 1.18
N TYR A 333 -10.09 16.72 1.44
CA TYR A 333 -10.63 15.37 1.35
C TYR A 333 -10.98 14.76 2.71
N LYS A 334 -10.44 15.28 3.81
CA LYS A 334 -10.64 14.76 5.18
C LYS A 334 -10.34 13.26 5.28
N LYS A 335 -9.21 12.84 4.72
CA LYS A 335 -8.73 11.45 4.67
C LYS A 335 -7.21 11.41 4.80
N PRO A 336 -6.60 10.25 5.10
CA PRO A 336 -5.16 10.07 5.01
C PRO A 336 -4.67 10.36 3.60
N ILE A 337 -3.57 11.10 3.47
CA ILE A 337 -2.93 11.41 2.19
C ILE A 337 -1.68 10.55 2.05
N VAL A 338 -1.66 9.71 1.03
CA VAL A 338 -0.51 8.89 0.64
C VAL A 338 -0.03 9.35 -0.73
N LEU A 339 1.17 9.88 -0.78
CA LEU A 339 1.84 10.26 -2.03
C LEU A 339 2.54 9.03 -2.59
N ASP A 340 1.77 8.13 -3.20
CA ASP A 340 2.31 6.87 -3.73
C ASP A 340 3.32 7.10 -4.86
N GLU A 341 3.16 8.21 -5.60
CA GLU A 341 4.09 8.63 -6.65
C GLU A 341 4.41 10.13 -6.51
N MET A 342 5.53 10.44 -5.90
CA MET A 342 6.05 11.81 -5.76
C MET A 342 7.40 12.01 -6.46
N ALA A 343 7.57 11.38 -7.61
CA ALA A 343 8.80 11.10 -8.35
C ALA A 343 9.73 10.12 -7.60
N TYR A 344 10.67 9.54 -8.32
CA TYR A 344 11.53 8.47 -7.83
C TYR A 344 13.01 8.83 -7.94
N GLU A 345 13.80 8.38 -6.99
CA GLU A 345 15.24 8.42 -7.05
C GLU A 345 15.75 7.59 -8.24
N GLY A 346 16.65 8.13 -9.06
CA GLY A 346 17.17 7.36 -10.17
C GLY A 346 17.90 8.18 -11.22
N ASN A 347 18.00 7.60 -12.42
CA ASN A 347 18.74 8.19 -13.53
C ASN A 347 18.12 7.91 -14.93
N ILE A 348 16.84 7.51 -14.98
CA ILE A 348 16.16 7.35 -16.27
C ILE A 348 15.93 8.70 -16.93
N GLN A 349 15.60 8.67 -18.22
CA GLN A 349 15.43 9.90 -19.03
C GLN A 349 14.21 10.75 -18.64
N TYR A 350 13.24 10.19 -17.92
CA TYR A 350 11.99 10.88 -17.57
C TYR A 350 12.06 11.52 -16.18
N GLY A 351 11.55 12.75 -16.04
CA GLY A 351 11.60 13.52 -14.81
C GLY A 351 10.93 12.86 -13.59
N TRP A 352 9.99 11.94 -13.81
CA TRP A 352 9.35 11.19 -12.73
C TRP A 352 10.29 10.16 -12.06
N GLY A 353 11.42 9.80 -12.69
CA GLY A 353 12.32 8.75 -12.20
C GLY A 353 13.81 9.16 -12.24
N ASN A 354 14.15 10.44 -12.06
CA ASN A 354 15.53 10.91 -12.06
C ASN A 354 15.79 12.04 -11.06
N ILE A 355 15.02 12.09 -9.98
CA ILE A 355 15.34 13.01 -8.89
C ILE A 355 16.49 12.42 -8.04
N THR A 356 17.15 13.28 -7.28
CA THR A 356 18.21 12.86 -6.36
C THR A 356 17.62 12.19 -5.12
N ALA A 357 18.41 11.37 -4.43
CA ALA A 357 18.06 10.81 -3.13
C ALA A 357 17.70 11.91 -2.12
N GLN A 358 18.48 13.02 -2.11
CA GLN A 358 18.22 14.17 -1.24
C GLN A 358 16.84 14.75 -1.44
N GLU A 359 16.42 14.90 -2.71
CA GLU A 359 15.09 15.44 -3.04
C GLU A 359 13.99 14.46 -2.65
N LEU A 360 14.15 13.15 -2.87
CA LEU A 360 13.17 12.18 -2.42
C LEU A 360 13.02 12.18 -0.90
N VAL A 361 14.13 12.19 -0.15
CA VAL A 361 14.14 12.26 1.32
C VAL A 361 13.51 13.56 1.81
N ARG A 362 13.79 14.70 1.15
CA ARG A 362 13.15 15.97 1.45
C ARG A 362 11.62 15.87 1.33
N ARG A 363 11.11 15.26 0.26
CA ARG A 363 9.67 15.07 0.04
C ARG A 363 9.04 14.16 1.12
N PHE A 364 9.75 13.15 1.58
CA PHE A 364 9.30 12.32 2.70
C PHE A 364 9.15 13.15 3.99
N TRP A 365 10.14 13.98 4.33
CA TRP A 365 10.07 14.86 5.50
C TRP A 365 8.95 15.89 5.38
N GLU A 366 8.81 16.54 4.22
CA GLU A 366 7.71 17.47 3.94
C GLU A 366 6.34 16.80 4.13
N ALA A 367 6.12 15.67 3.49
CA ALA A 367 4.86 14.93 3.61
C ALA A 367 4.58 14.54 5.07
N THR A 368 5.58 14.00 5.75
CA THR A 368 5.46 13.52 7.14
C THR A 368 5.12 14.64 8.12
N CYS A 369 5.83 15.77 8.06
CA CYS A 369 5.57 16.92 8.95
C CYS A 369 4.22 17.60 8.64
N ARG A 370 3.70 17.42 7.43
CA ARG A 370 2.34 17.87 7.04
C ARG A 370 1.26 16.82 7.33
N GLY A 371 1.63 15.72 8.01
CA GLY A 371 0.71 14.65 8.42
C GLY A 371 0.22 13.76 7.28
N GLY A 372 0.99 13.63 6.21
CA GLY A 372 0.82 12.68 5.12
C GLY A 372 1.89 11.59 5.13
N TYR A 373 1.90 10.78 4.09
CA TYR A 373 2.78 9.63 3.94
C TYR A 373 3.44 9.65 2.55
N GLY A 374 4.72 9.31 2.50
CA GLY A 374 5.48 9.21 1.24
C GLY A 374 5.55 7.80 0.68
N GLY A 375 5.60 7.71 -0.64
CA GLY A 375 5.88 6.49 -1.41
C GLY A 375 7.28 6.55 -2.03
N HIS A 376 8.07 5.53 -1.80
CA HIS A 376 9.37 5.34 -2.39
C HIS A 376 9.27 4.63 -3.74
N GLY A 377 10.22 4.90 -4.60
CA GLY A 377 10.54 4.13 -5.78
C GLY A 377 11.96 4.45 -6.23
N GLU A 378 12.57 3.54 -6.97
CA GLU A 378 13.95 3.66 -7.44
C GLU A 378 14.06 3.19 -8.89
N THR A 379 14.74 3.97 -9.71
CA THR A 379 14.81 3.81 -11.17
C THR A 379 16.23 3.99 -11.71
N TYR A 380 17.22 3.36 -11.07
CA TYR A 380 18.59 3.33 -11.59
C TYR A 380 18.74 2.31 -12.71
N ILE A 381 19.17 2.79 -13.89
CA ILE A 381 19.53 1.91 -15.01
C ILE A 381 20.79 1.14 -14.65
N CYS A 382 20.75 -0.17 -14.79
CA CYS A 382 21.88 -1.07 -14.60
C CYS A 382 22.07 -1.99 -15.81
N ASN A 383 23.18 -2.73 -15.84
CA ASN A 383 23.52 -3.60 -16.97
C ASN A 383 22.48 -4.71 -17.20
N GLU A 384 21.85 -5.21 -16.13
CA GLU A 384 20.80 -6.22 -16.15
C GLU A 384 19.44 -5.65 -16.57
N ASN A 385 19.32 -4.33 -16.71
CA ASN A 385 18.08 -3.61 -17.01
C ASN A 385 16.94 -3.90 -16.02
N ILE A 386 17.29 -4.22 -14.76
CA ILE A 386 16.36 -4.49 -13.65
C ILE A 386 16.25 -3.23 -12.81
N LEU A 387 15.07 -2.63 -12.79
CA LEU A 387 14.76 -1.45 -11.99
C LEU A 387 13.86 -1.87 -10.82
N TRP A 388 14.19 -1.46 -9.59
CA TRP A 388 13.37 -1.72 -8.41
C TRP A 388 11.90 -1.36 -8.63
N TRP A 389 11.64 -0.17 -9.13
CA TRP A 389 10.29 0.33 -9.44
C TRP A 389 9.43 -0.65 -10.24
N SER A 390 10.00 -1.43 -11.12
CA SER A 390 9.29 -2.40 -11.95
C SER A 390 9.46 -3.84 -11.46
N HIS A 391 10.71 -4.31 -11.39
CA HIS A 391 11.03 -5.74 -11.25
C HIS A 391 11.36 -6.17 -9.82
N GLY A 392 11.68 -5.23 -8.91
CA GLY A 392 12.28 -5.55 -7.63
C GLY A 392 13.80 -5.76 -7.71
N GLY A 393 14.31 -6.69 -6.93
CA GLY A 393 15.74 -6.99 -6.85
C GLY A 393 16.44 -6.25 -5.71
N ILE A 394 17.51 -5.53 -6.02
CA ILE A 394 18.36 -4.83 -5.05
C ILE A 394 18.14 -3.33 -5.18
N LEU A 395 18.04 -2.63 -4.06
CA LEU A 395 18.09 -1.17 -3.99
C LEU A 395 19.53 -0.67 -4.22
N ARG A 396 19.67 0.39 -4.99
CA ARG A 396 20.95 0.98 -5.41
C ARG A 396 21.11 2.43 -4.95
N GLY A 397 20.01 3.05 -4.53
CA GLY A 397 19.94 4.44 -4.12
C GLY A 397 20.34 4.66 -2.67
N GLU A 398 20.38 5.92 -2.30
CA GLU A 398 20.77 6.35 -0.95
C GLU A 398 19.57 6.73 -0.07
N SER A 399 18.37 6.86 -0.64
CA SER A 399 17.18 7.32 0.11
C SER A 399 16.68 6.28 1.11
N CYS A 400 16.84 4.99 0.85
CA CYS A 400 16.30 3.91 1.67
C CYS A 400 16.72 4.02 3.15
N ASP A 401 18.01 4.20 3.44
CA ASP A 401 18.53 4.34 4.81
C ASP A 401 18.01 5.61 5.49
N ARG A 402 17.87 6.71 4.73
CA ARG A 402 17.35 7.99 5.22
C ARG A 402 15.86 7.91 5.52
N ILE A 403 15.11 7.13 4.73
CA ILE A 403 13.69 6.81 5.00
C ILE A 403 13.57 5.92 6.25
N ALA A 404 14.48 4.95 6.45
CA ALA A 404 14.57 4.18 7.69
C ALA A 404 14.80 5.09 8.90
N PHE A 405 15.64 6.11 8.76
CA PHE A 405 15.88 7.09 9.81
C PHE A 405 14.64 7.95 10.13
N ILE A 406 13.88 8.40 9.11
CA ILE A 406 12.59 9.07 9.32
C ILE A 406 11.65 8.16 10.11
N ARG A 407 11.47 6.92 9.67
CA ARG A 407 10.61 5.94 10.32
C ARG A 407 10.97 5.75 11.79
N LYS A 408 12.26 5.58 12.09
CA LYS A 408 12.77 5.46 13.47
C LYS A 408 12.41 6.67 14.33
N ILE A 409 12.47 7.89 13.79
CA ILE A 409 12.11 9.12 14.49
C ILE A 409 10.60 9.16 14.75
N ILE A 410 9.78 8.84 13.76
CA ILE A 410 8.33 8.90 13.87
C ILE A 410 7.79 7.80 14.80
N GLU A 411 8.40 6.63 14.83
CA GLU A 411 8.03 5.58 15.78
C GLU A 411 8.26 5.97 17.26
N GLN A 412 9.04 7.02 17.53
CA GLN A 412 9.29 7.56 18.87
C GLN A 412 8.33 8.69 19.27
N VAL A 413 7.56 9.26 18.32
CA VAL A 413 6.60 10.32 18.69
C VAL A 413 5.28 9.73 19.19
N PRO A 414 4.49 10.47 20.01
CA PRO A 414 3.22 10.01 20.53
C PRO A 414 2.30 9.46 19.41
N ASN A 415 1.81 8.25 19.59
CA ASN A 415 0.93 7.55 18.65
C ASN A 415 1.48 7.37 17.23
N GLN A 416 2.76 7.68 16.98
CA GLN A 416 3.42 7.64 15.67
C GLN A 416 2.69 8.47 14.59
N LYS A 417 2.08 9.58 14.98
CA LYS A 417 1.24 10.42 14.13
C LYS A 417 1.64 11.87 14.26
N LEU A 418 1.83 12.56 13.13
CA LEU A 418 2.04 14.00 13.10
C LEU A 418 0.84 14.68 12.46
N SER A 419 0.36 15.72 13.10
CA SER A 419 -0.62 16.66 12.52
C SER A 419 0.08 17.96 12.16
N PRO A 420 -0.21 18.58 11.02
CA PRO A 420 0.43 19.82 10.63
C PRO A 420 0.02 20.96 11.58
N GLN A 421 0.99 21.77 11.96
CA GLN A 421 0.77 23.02 12.72
C GLN A 421 1.39 24.18 11.95
N ILE A 422 0.65 25.24 11.75
CA ILE A 422 1.19 26.50 11.23
C ILE A 422 1.99 27.14 12.35
N SER A 423 3.29 27.26 12.18
CA SER A 423 4.23 27.87 13.13
C SER A 423 4.81 29.15 12.58
N SER A 424 5.35 29.13 11.37
CA SER A 424 5.92 30.24 10.65
C SER A 424 5.59 30.11 9.16
N TRP A 425 5.86 31.16 8.40
CA TRP A 425 5.69 31.13 6.92
C TRP A 425 6.81 30.35 6.21
N ASP A 426 7.93 30.13 6.88
CA ASP A 426 9.18 29.61 6.32
C ASP A 426 9.63 28.27 6.92
N ASP A 427 8.79 27.61 7.73
CA ASP A 427 9.04 26.26 8.23
C ASP A 427 7.83 25.34 8.07
N VAL A 428 8.07 24.04 8.24
CA VAL A 428 7.04 23.01 8.30
C VAL A 428 7.08 22.40 9.70
N CYS A 429 5.97 22.46 10.41
CA CYS A 429 5.86 21.89 11.75
C CYS A 429 4.81 20.78 11.78
N GLY A 430 5.24 19.60 12.24
CA GLY A 430 4.36 18.49 12.61
C GLY A 430 4.29 18.37 14.13
N VAL A 431 3.09 18.12 14.66
CA VAL A 431 2.84 17.94 16.10
C VAL A 431 2.23 16.57 16.36
N ALA A 432 2.76 15.89 17.37
CA ALA A 432 2.18 14.68 17.93
C ALA A 432 1.80 14.92 19.38
N GLU A 433 0.61 14.44 19.76
CA GLU A 433 0.11 14.51 21.14
C GLU A 433 -0.70 13.26 21.48
N ASN A 434 -0.66 12.81 22.73
CA ASN A 434 -1.51 11.74 23.21
C ASN A 434 -2.36 12.15 24.41
N ALA A 435 -3.33 11.34 24.77
CA ALA A 435 -4.24 11.59 25.90
C ALA A 435 -3.52 11.71 27.26
N GLY A 436 -2.30 11.18 27.39
CA GLY A 436 -1.45 11.31 28.58
C GLY A 436 -0.68 12.63 28.65
N GLY A 437 -0.87 13.54 27.69
CA GLY A 437 -0.24 14.87 27.66
C GLY A 437 1.21 14.86 27.17
N ALA A 438 1.73 13.72 26.68
CA ALA A 438 3.00 13.69 25.98
C ALA A 438 2.86 14.46 24.64
N LYS A 439 3.77 15.37 24.36
CA LYS A 439 3.72 16.23 23.19
C LYS A 439 5.09 16.37 22.55
N CYS A 440 5.13 16.27 21.23
CA CYS A 440 6.34 16.38 20.42
C CYS A 440 6.07 17.28 19.22
N TYR A 441 7.01 18.16 18.95
CA TYR A 441 7.03 19.03 17.77
C TYR A 441 8.23 18.67 16.91
N ILE A 442 8.03 18.64 15.59
CA ILE A 442 9.11 18.47 14.61
C ILE A 442 9.03 19.65 13.63
N PHE A 443 10.02 20.51 13.67
CA PHE A 443 10.19 21.61 12.72
C PHE A 443 11.20 21.19 11.67
N TYR A 444 10.80 21.25 10.40
CA TYR A 444 11.66 20.87 9.28
C TYR A 444 11.96 22.07 8.38
N TYR A 445 13.23 22.28 8.04
CA TYR A 445 13.69 23.45 7.30
C TYR A 445 13.99 23.17 5.83
N SER A 446 13.79 21.95 5.35
CA SER A 446 13.87 21.61 3.93
C SER A 446 15.20 22.06 3.30
N PHE A 447 15.12 22.84 2.22
CA PHE A 447 16.31 23.38 1.52
C PHE A 447 16.86 24.67 2.16
N MET A 448 16.24 25.19 3.18
CA MET A 448 16.71 26.40 3.89
C MET A 448 17.93 26.08 4.76
N ARG A 449 18.68 27.13 5.09
CA ARG A 449 19.97 27.04 5.81
C ARG A 449 20.03 27.99 7.00
N PRO A 450 19.11 27.91 7.96
CA PRO A 450 19.16 28.78 9.13
C PRO A 450 20.42 28.52 9.96
N SER A 451 21.01 29.59 10.52
CA SER A 451 22.07 29.51 11.51
C SER A 451 21.56 29.40 12.94
N CYS A 452 20.31 29.77 13.15
CA CYS A 452 19.59 29.59 14.42
C CYS A 452 18.08 29.71 14.18
N ARG A 453 17.28 29.20 15.14
CA ARG A 453 15.83 29.43 15.21
C ARG A 453 15.43 29.74 16.63
N GLU A 454 14.50 30.70 16.78
CA GLU A 454 13.88 31.02 18.06
C GLU A 454 12.55 30.31 18.21
N TYR A 455 12.27 29.83 19.42
CA TYR A 455 11.02 29.16 19.76
C TYR A 455 10.39 29.83 20.98
N TYR A 456 9.07 29.78 21.05
CA TYR A 456 8.26 30.40 22.09
C TYR A 456 7.29 29.35 22.64
N PHE A 457 7.50 28.92 23.86
CA PHE A 457 6.68 27.94 24.57
C PHE A 457 6.30 28.50 25.97
N ASP A 458 5.52 27.72 26.72
CA ASP A 458 5.16 28.09 28.08
C ASP A 458 6.37 28.13 29.00
N ASP A 459 6.44 29.14 29.87
CA ASP A 459 7.53 29.31 30.83
C ASP A 459 7.58 28.24 31.91
N ASP A 460 6.43 27.60 32.23
CA ASP A 460 6.28 26.59 33.24
C ASP A 460 6.45 25.15 32.72
N THR A 461 6.65 24.97 31.42
CA THR A 461 6.82 23.67 30.78
C THR A 461 8.26 23.48 30.34
N GLU A 462 8.87 22.36 30.71
CA GLU A 462 10.21 21.96 30.27
C GLU A 462 10.15 21.10 28.99
N TYR A 463 11.04 21.41 28.05
CA TYR A 463 11.17 20.71 26.78
C TYR A 463 12.61 20.25 26.55
N SER A 464 12.79 18.98 26.14
CA SER A 464 14.05 18.50 25.57
C SER A 464 14.12 18.89 24.11
N VAL A 465 15.27 19.38 23.66
CA VAL A 465 15.48 19.90 22.31
C VAL A 465 16.61 19.16 21.62
N GLU A 466 16.37 18.71 20.41
CA GLU A 466 17.33 18.00 19.58
C GLU A 466 17.40 18.63 18.19
N VAL A 467 18.60 18.70 17.64
CA VAL A 467 18.86 19.05 16.23
C VAL A 467 19.10 17.77 15.45
N ILE A 468 18.37 17.61 14.36
CA ILE A 468 18.41 16.44 13.49
C ILE A 468 18.97 16.84 12.13
N ASP A 469 20.08 16.21 11.74
CA ASP A 469 20.54 16.23 10.36
C ASP A 469 19.87 15.09 9.59
N THR A 470 18.90 15.42 8.77
CA THR A 470 18.06 14.42 8.12
C THR A 470 18.77 13.68 7.00
N TRP A 471 19.81 14.27 6.44
CA TRP A 471 20.62 13.63 5.41
C TRP A 471 21.77 12.77 5.98
N ASN A 472 22.53 13.30 6.96
CA ASN A 472 23.61 12.57 7.59
C ASN A 472 23.15 11.63 8.71
N MET A 473 21.84 11.61 9.00
CA MET A 473 21.20 10.73 9.98
C MET A 473 21.77 10.88 11.40
N THR A 474 22.02 12.11 11.85
CA THR A 474 22.48 12.40 13.21
C THR A 474 21.43 13.12 14.03
N ILE A 475 21.48 12.91 15.35
CA ILE A 475 20.63 13.59 16.34
C ILE A 475 21.53 14.12 17.44
N ASP A 476 21.57 15.45 17.57
CA ASP A 476 22.34 16.16 18.59
C ASP A 476 21.41 16.70 19.67
N ASN A 477 21.58 16.28 20.93
CA ASN A 477 20.84 16.81 22.06
C ASN A 477 21.41 18.17 22.45
N ILE A 478 20.54 19.23 22.35
CA ILE A 478 20.95 20.61 22.64
C ILE A 478 20.71 20.96 24.11
N GLY A 479 19.84 20.23 24.81
CA GLY A 479 19.53 20.48 26.20
C GLY A 479 18.04 20.58 26.50
N ARG A 480 17.74 21.19 27.66
CA ARG A 480 16.37 21.40 28.12
C ARG A 480 16.09 22.90 28.28
N PHE A 481 14.93 23.32 27.87
CA PHE A 481 14.52 24.72 27.81
C PHE A 481 13.08 24.92 28.26
N CYS A 482 12.79 26.14 28.73
CA CYS A 482 11.44 26.63 29.03
C CYS A 482 11.25 28.02 28.39
N GLY A 483 10.02 28.40 28.12
CA GLY A 483 9.69 29.73 27.60
C GLY A 483 10.32 30.05 26.26
N LYS A 484 10.95 31.20 26.15
CA LYS A 484 11.66 31.63 24.93
C LYS A 484 13.11 31.10 24.93
N PHE A 485 13.53 30.46 23.85
CA PHE A 485 14.92 30.01 23.66
C PHE A 485 15.33 30.02 22.19
N SER A 486 16.65 30.06 21.94
CA SER A 486 17.24 29.97 20.62
C SER A 486 18.02 28.69 20.46
N VAL A 487 17.88 28.02 19.32
CA VAL A 487 18.58 26.80 18.96
C VAL A 487 19.56 27.10 17.83
N PRO A 488 20.87 26.93 18.04
CA PRO A 488 21.85 27.08 16.98
C PRO A 488 21.73 25.95 15.96
N LEU A 489 21.90 26.27 14.69
CA LEU A 489 21.84 25.34 13.57
C LEU A 489 23.07 25.46 12.69
N PRO A 490 23.50 24.40 11.99
CA PRO A 490 24.78 24.38 11.27
C PRO A 490 24.77 25.10 9.91
N SER A 491 23.77 25.95 9.60
CA SER A 491 23.62 26.71 8.35
C SER A 491 23.69 25.84 7.09
N ARG A 492 23.15 24.63 7.13
CA ARG A 492 23.05 23.72 5.96
C ARG A 492 21.64 23.22 5.73
N GLN A 493 21.38 22.68 4.57
CA GLN A 493 20.06 22.15 4.16
C GLN A 493 19.71 20.89 4.94
N TYR A 494 18.41 20.53 4.89
CA TYR A 494 17.86 19.27 5.41
C TYR A 494 18.00 19.10 6.91
N MET A 495 17.87 20.19 7.64
CA MET A 495 17.86 20.19 9.11
C MET A 495 16.45 20.14 9.66
N ALA A 496 16.29 19.47 10.80
CA ALA A 496 15.06 19.53 11.60
C ALA A 496 15.38 19.78 13.07
N VAL A 497 14.40 20.28 13.82
CA VAL A 497 14.46 20.42 15.28
C VAL A 497 13.31 19.65 15.88
N ARG A 498 13.62 18.69 16.77
CA ARG A 498 12.61 17.95 17.54
C ARG A 498 12.56 18.54 18.96
N ILE A 499 11.34 18.92 19.39
CA ILE A 499 11.09 19.50 20.72
C ILE A 499 10.06 18.61 21.43
N VAL A 500 10.46 18.00 22.54
CA VAL A 500 9.65 17.03 23.28
C VAL A 500 9.36 17.56 24.67
N LYS A 501 8.08 17.63 25.05
CA LYS A 501 7.64 17.97 26.40
C LYS A 501 8.14 16.90 27.39
N THR A 502 8.90 17.32 28.39
CA THR A 502 9.49 16.42 29.42
C THR A 502 8.77 16.50 30.76
N GLY A 503 8.13 17.62 31.09
CA GLY A 503 7.42 17.79 32.36
C GLY A 503 7.11 19.26 32.64
N ASN A 504 6.69 19.55 33.85
CA ASN A 504 6.60 20.92 34.35
C ASN A 504 7.96 21.32 34.96
N LYS A 505 8.32 22.58 34.86
CA LYS A 505 9.52 23.11 35.48
C LYS A 505 9.42 22.90 36.98
N VAL A 506 10.39 22.22 37.56
CA VAL A 506 10.52 22.12 39.00
C VAL A 506 10.86 23.54 39.50
N ARG A 507 9.91 24.21 40.16
CA ARG A 507 10.19 25.47 40.87
C ARG A 507 11.04 25.11 42.08
N ASN A 508 12.36 25.39 42.00
CA ASN A 508 13.25 25.36 43.16
C ASN A 508 12.97 26.54 44.07
#